data_0a5085430ada806caa73b9ecd5af1e9a
#
_entry.id   0a5085430ada806caa73b9ecd5af1e9a
#
_cell.length_a   1.000
_cell.length_b   1.000
_cell.length_c   1.000
_cell.angle_alpha   90.00
_cell.angle_beta   90.00
_cell.angle_gamma   90.00
#
_symmetry.space_group_name_H-M   'P 1'
#
loop_
_entity.id
_entity.type
_entity.pdbx_description
1 polymer ?
#
loop_
_entity_poly.entity_id
_entity_poly.type
_entity_poly.pdbx_seq_one_letter_code
_entity_poly.pdbx_strand_id
1 'polypeptide(L)'
;MSIIETVDLCQRRGDRDILKNINIRIERGEVFALIGPTGSGKTTLLRLLDLIDTPDRGQLCFDGTDVTESAGLRLEARRRMAFVLQKPVVFNTTVYDNITYGLRWRGMSRSDIRIRVDRVLEMVGLTADRKRNARTLSGGEVQMVAIARAIATEPEVLLLDEPTANLDPVSMARIENLITSIIERHDTTIVMATHDLSQGQRLADRAGMLLDGEILQTGDWREVFNAPHSRKIADFVGVENILDGVIASNEDRVVTVDVGSNPVEALSGLPIGEKVSACIRAEEVTLALSRLSSSARNSFTGRITRVVATGPTARIEVDCGFTLAALVTRRSAEEMALEKGKSVYATFKATAVHIIRRESTGLEGSPTAGSSVE
;
A
#
# COMPACT_ATOMS: atom_id res chain seq x y z
N MET A 1 -5.28 18.27 -11.12
CA MET A 1 -4.02 18.92 -11.60
C MET A 1 -2.90 18.43 -10.69
N SER A 2 -1.87 17.81 -11.29
CA SER A 2 -0.79 17.19 -10.49
C SER A 2 0.01 18.24 -9.72
N ILE A 3 0.28 17.95 -8.45
CA ILE A 3 1.17 18.76 -7.62
C ILE A 3 2.59 18.19 -7.61
N ILE A 4 2.73 16.87 -7.71
CA ILE A 4 4.03 16.18 -7.87
C ILE A 4 3.94 15.24 -9.06
N GLU A 5 4.97 15.26 -9.89
CA GLU A 5 5.13 14.32 -10.99
C GLU A 5 6.59 13.89 -11.10
N THR A 6 6.84 12.60 -11.30
CA THR A 6 8.18 12.07 -11.57
C THR A 6 8.21 11.38 -12.91
N VAL A 7 9.31 11.58 -13.64
CA VAL A 7 9.54 10.96 -14.94
C VAL A 7 10.88 10.24 -14.90
N ASP A 8 10.84 8.91 -15.08
CA ASP A 8 11.98 7.99 -15.11
C ASP A 8 12.99 8.22 -13.96
N LEU A 9 12.44 8.53 -12.76
CA LEU A 9 13.25 8.86 -11.60
C LEU A 9 14.01 7.63 -11.10
N CYS A 10 15.33 7.74 -11.02
CA CYS A 10 16.21 6.66 -10.56
C CYS A 10 17.08 7.13 -9.41
N GLN A 11 17.36 6.21 -8.48
CA GLN A 11 18.26 6.45 -7.36
C GLN A 11 19.12 5.24 -7.06
N ARG A 12 20.43 5.47 -6.91
CA ARG A 12 21.41 4.44 -6.53
C ARG A 12 21.96 4.72 -5.13
N ARG A 13 22.47 3.67 -4.51
CA ARG A 13 23.22 3.76 -3.27
C ARG A 13 24.43 2.82 -3.36
N GLY A 14 25.61 3.39 -3.63
CA GLY A 14 26.75 2.61 -4.07
C GLY A 14 26.46 1.92 -5.41
N ASP A 15 26.68 0.61 -5.48
CA ASP A 15 26.44 -0.17 -6.71
C ASP A 15 25.00 -0.70 -6.83
N ARG A 16 24.13 -0.42 -5.86
CA ARG A 16 22.76 -0.94 -5.84
C ARG A 16 21.76 0.11 -6.32
N ASP A 17 20.94 -0.25 -7.30
CA ASP A 17 19.77 0.53 -7.70
C ASP A 17 18.68 0.36 -6.63
N ILE A 18 18.30 1.48 -6.00
CA ILE A 18 17.24 1.53 -4.97
C ILE A 18 15.90 1.86 -5.61
N LEU A 19 15.89 2.78 -6.58
CA LEU A 19 14.72 3.16 -7.34
C LEU A 19 15.05 3.12 -8.82
N LYS A 20 14.12 2.59 -9.62
CA LYS A 20 14.31 2.34 -11.05
C LYS A 20 13.10 2.85 -11.82
N ASN A 21 13.32 3.85 -12.67
CA ASN A 21 12.33 4.40 -13.60
C ASN A 21 10.96 4.70 -12.91
N ILE A 22 11.00 5.41 -11.78
CA ILE A 22 9.80 5.75 -11.04
C ILE A 22 9.01 6.82 -11.79
N ASN A 23 7.81 6.45 -12.19
CA ASN A 23 6.83 7.32 -12.85
C ASN A 23 5.57 7.35 -11.99
N ILE A 24 5.34 8.44 -11.27
CA ILE A 24 4.13 8.67 -10.46
C ILE A 24 3.60 10.07 -10.71
N ARG A 25 2.30 10.20 -10.55
CA ARG A 25 1.59 11.45 -10.62
C ARG A 25 0.65 11.57 -9.44
N ILE A 26 0.85 12.61 -8.63
CA ILE A 26 0.08 12.88 -7.42
C ILE A 26 -0.74 14.13 -7.66
N GLU A 27 -2.06 14.01 -7.49
CA GLU A 27 -2.98 15.11 -7.73
C GLU A 27 -3.08 16.00 -6.48
N ARG A 28 -3.44 17.26 -6.68
CA ARG A 28 -3.62 18.21 -5.58
C ARG A 28 -4.81 17.80 -4.71
N GLY A 29 -4.61 17.79 -3.38
CA GLY A 29 -5.64 17.47 -2.41
C GLY A 29 -5.92 15.99 -2.21
N GLU A 30 -5.26 15.07 -2.96
CA GLU A 30 -5.42 13.63 -2.76
C GLU A 30 -4.55 13.10 -1.62
N VAL A 31 -4.97 11.97 -1.09
CA VAL A 31 -4.14 11.11 -0.22
C VAL A 31 -3.59 9.96 -1.05
N PHE A 32 -2.31 10.03 -1.36
CA PHE A 32 -1.60 9.00 -2.12
C PHE A 32 -0.81 8.09 -1.17
N ALA A 33 -1.14 6.79 -1.14
CA ALA A 33 -0.41 5.80 -0.36
C ALA A 33 0.68 5.12 -1.19
N LEU A 34 1.93 5.22 -0.75
CA LEU A 34 3.06 4.47 -1.28
C LEU A 34 3.18 3.17 -0.48
N ILE A 35 2.79 2.05 -1.09
CA ILE A 35 2.70 0.74 -0.43
C ILE A 35 3.83 -0.16 -0.91
N GLY A 36 4.39 -0.94 0.01
CA GLY A 36 5.42 -1.93 -0.33
C GLY A 36 6.11 -2.49 0.90
N PRO A 37 6.86 -3.60 0.78
CA PRO A 37 7.57 -4.21 1.89
C PRO A 37 8.69 -3.30 2.43
N THR A 38 9.17 -3.64 3.61
CA THR A 38 10.36 -2.98 4.17
C THR A 38 11.55 -3.16 3.22
N GLY A 39 12.24 -2.06 2.93
CA GLY A 39 13.38 -2.08 2.02
C GLY A 39 13.05 -1.91 0.53
N SER A 40 11.78 -1.74 0.14
CA SER A 40 11.40 -1.50 -1.28
C SER A 40 11.81 -0.14 -1.84
N GLY A 41 12.24 0.81 -0.99
CA GLY A 41 12.66 2.15 -1.43
C GLY A 41 11.71 3.30 -1.05
N LYS A 42 10.62 3.04 -0.28
CA LYS A 42 9.61 4.06 0.09
C LYS A 42 10.20 5.32 0.70
N THR A 43 11.01 5.16 1.76
CA THR A 43 11.69 6.30 2.41
C THR A 43 12.61 7.05 1.45
N THR A 44 13.31 6.34 0.56
CA THR A 44 14.18 6.95 -0.45
C THR A 44 13.35 7.78 -1.42
N LEU A 45 12.21 7.24 -1.89
CA LEU A 45 11.31 7.99 -2.76
C LEU A 45 10.75 9.23 -2.06
N LEU A 46 10.25 9.11 -0.82
CA LEU A 46 9.76 10.28 -0.06
C LEU A 46 10.83 11.36 0.11
N ARG A 47 12.10 10.99 0.34
CA ARG A 47 13.20 11.95 0.47
C ARG A 47 13.51 12.67 -0.85
N LEU A 48 13.36 11.99 -1.99
CA LEU A 48 13.44 12.61 -3.30
C LEU A 48 12.26 13.56 -3.54
N LEU A 49 11.03 13.14 -3.22
CA LEU A 49 9.83 13.97 -3.35
C LEU A 49 9.90 15.22 -2.47
N ASP A 50 10.45 15.14 -1.25
CA ASP A 50 10.71 16.31 -0.37
C ASP A 50 11.95 17.12 -0.80
N LEU A 51 12.61 16.74 -1.90
CA LEU A 51 13.79 17.42 -2.41
C LEU A 51 14.96 17.49 -1.41
N ILE A 52 15.02 16.61 -0.43
CA ILE A 52 16.17 16.42 0.48
C ILE A 52 17.33 15.83 -0.31
N ASP A 53 17.06 14.75 -1.02
CA ASP A 53 18.03 14.09 -1.89
C ASP A 53 17.84 14.55 -3.35
N THR A 54 18.86 14.36 -4.17
CA THR A 54 18.81 14.61 -5.62
C THR A 54 18.80 13.27 -6.33
N PRO A 55 17.93 13.03 -7.32
CA PRO A 55 17.93 11.78 -8.07
C PRO A 55 19.22 11.67 -8.92
N ASP A 56 19.65 10.43 -9.18
CA ASP A 56 20.78 10.19 -10.09
C ASP A 56 20.37 10.35 -11.55
N ARG A 57 19.08 10.10 -11.87
CA ARG A 57 18.49 10.28 -13.21
C ARG A 57 17.00 10.59 -13.09
N GLY A 58 16.43 11.09 -14.19
CA GLY A 58 15.01 11.40 -14.31
C GLY A 58 14.69 12.80 -13.82
N GLN A 59 13.40 13.13 -13.81
CA GLN A 59 12.92 14.47 -13.49
C GLN A 59 11.90 14.40 -12.36
N LEU A 60 11.87 15.46 -11.57
CA LEU A 60 10.84 15.71 -10.55
C LEU A 60 10.25 17.09 -10.81
N CYS A 61 8.95 17.12 -11.07
CA CYS A 61 8.19 18.34 -11.23
C CYS A 61 7.33 18.59 -9.98
N PHE A 62 7.34 19.83 -9.53
CA PHE A 62 6.48 20.34 -8.47
C PHE A 62 5.61 21.48 -9.03
N ASP A 63 4.28 21.33 -8.94
CA ASP A 63 3.31 22.29 -9.45
C ASP A 63 3.59 22.68 -10.94
N GLY A 64 3.89 21.66 -11.77
CA GLY A 64 4.21 21.80 -13.18
C GLY A 64 5.61 22.35 -13.51
N THR A 65 6.43 22.66 -12.50
CA THR A 65 7.80 23.19 -12.70
C THR A 65 8.82 22.09 -12.39
N ASP A 66 9.74 21.84 -13.32
CA ASP A 66 10.90 20.97 -13.08
C ASP A 66 11.81 21.58 -12.00
N VAL A 67 11.92 20.88 -10.88
CA VAL A 67 12.73 21.29 -9.72
C VAL A 67 13.97 20.44 -9.53
N THR A 68 14.30 19.57 -10.49
CA THR A 68 15.34 18.54 -10.33
C THR A 68 16.71 19.12 -10.08
N GLU A 69 17.16 20.08 -10.89
CA GLU A 69 18.55 20.59 -10.86
C GLU A 69 18.71 21.96 -10.18
N SER A 70 17.67 22.79 -10.22
CA SER A 70 17.77 24.17 -9.71
C SER A 70 17.68 24.24 -8.18
N ALA A 71 18.77 24.57 -7.51
CA ALA A 71 18.79 24.73 -6.04
C ALA A 71 17.78 25.77 -5.54
N GLY A 72 17.53 26.84 -6.30
CA GLY A 72 16.57 27.89 -5.97
C GLY A 72 15.13 27.36 -6.02
N LEU A 73 14.74 26.71 -7.12
CA LEU A 73 13.41 26.12 -7.28
C LEU A 73 13.16 25.00 -6.27
N ARG A 74 14.18 24.17 -5.98
CA ARG A 74 14.10 23.14 -4.93
C ARG A 74 13.82 23.75 -3.56
N LEU A 75 14.50 24.82 -3.19
CA LEU A 75 14.28 25.49 -1.91
C LEU A 75 12.87 26.10 -1.83
N GLU A 76 12.39 26.70 -2.90
CA GLU A 76 11.06 27.28 -2.99
C GLU A 76 9.99 26.19 -2.83
N ALA A 77 10.09 25.11 -3.60
CA ALA A 77 9.17 23.95 -3.50
C ALA A 77 9.21 23.32 -2.10
N ARG A 78 10.39 23.09 -1.50
CA ARG A 78 10.52 22.54 -0.14
C ARG A 78 9.85 23.40 0.93
N ARG A 79 9.78 24.72 0.77
CA ARG A 79 9.07 25.60 1.68
C ARG A 79 7.56 25.41 1.67
N ARG A 80 7.03 24.82 0.58
CA ARG A 80 5.61 24.48 0.40
C ARG A 80 5.30 23.04 0.86
N MET A 81 6.31 22.27 1.28
CA MET A 81 6.18 20.88 1.74
C MET A 81 6.59 20.73 3.20
N ALA A 82 6.15 19.62 3.80
CA ALA A 82 6.63 19.18 5.11
C ALA A 82 6.77 17.67 5.14
N PHE A 83 7.83 17.17 5.79
CA PHE A 83 8.15 15.76 5.89
C PHE A 83 8.21 15.29 7.34
N VAL A 84 7.45 14.25 7.66
CA VAL A 84 7.46 13.56 8.95
C VAL A 84 8.15 12.22 8.77
N LEU A 85 9.29 12.06 9.43
CA LEU A 85 10.11 10.85 9.35
C LEU A 85 9.50 9.71 10.19
N GLN A 86 9.78 8.46 9.84
CA GLN A 86 9.40 7.25 10.57
C GLN A 86 9.84 7.30 12.05
N LYS A 87 11.05 7.82 12.32
CA LYS A 87 11.57 8.04 13.67
C LYS A 87 11.73 9.53 13.88
N PRO A 88 10.70 10.21 14.37
CA PRO A 88 10.76 11.65 14.54
C PRO A 88 11.71 12.05 15.68
N VAL A 89 12.37 13.18 15.50
CA VAL A 89 13.26 13.77 16.50
C VAL A 89 12.62 15.01 17.07
N VAL A 90 12.62 15.11 18.40
CA VAL A 90 12.22 16.32 19.12
C VAL A 90 13.43 17.01 19.74
N PHE A 91 13.40 18.34 19.73
CA PHE A 91 14.44 19.15 20.39
C PHE A 91 14.25 19.11 21.91
N ASN A 92 15.35 19.24 22.65
CA ASN A 92 15.35 19.32 24.11
C ASN A 92 14.80 20.67 24.59
N THR A 93 13.53 20.89 24.37
CA THR A 93 12.79 22.11 24.72
C THR A 93 11.32 21.76 24.90
N THR A 94 10.48 22.77 25.15
CA THR A 94 9.04 22.54 25.32
C THR A 94 8.35 22.04 24.05
N VAL A 95 7.19 21.39 24.19
CA VAL A 95 6.32 21.02 23.07
C VAL A 95 6.01 22.26 22.22
N TYR A 96 5.65 23.37 22.86
CA TYR A 96 5.40 24.64 22.19
C TYR A 96 6.59 25.08 21.31
N ASP A 97 7.80 25.10 21.86
CA ASP A 97 8.98 25.54 21.11
C ASP A 97 9.33 24.59 19.97
N ASN A 98 9.11 23.28 20.13
CA ASN A 98 9.26 22.31 19.04
C ASN A 98 8.36 22.65 17.85
N ILE A 99 7.11 23.02 18.09
CA ILE A 99 6.16 23.36 17.03
C ILE A 99 6.49 24.72 16.40
N THR A 100 6.92 25.70 17.20
CA THR A 100 7.24 27.06 16.71
C THR A 100 8.48 27.12 15.82
N TYR A 101 9.35 26.11 15.86
CA TYR A 101 10.68 26.15 15.24
C TYR A 101 10.63 26.55 13.75
N GLY A 102 9.84 25.84 12.96
CA GLY A 102 9.67 26.12 11.52
C GLY A 102 9.04 27.49 11.23
N LEU A 103 8.13 27.94 12.08
CA LEU A 103 7.43 29.22 11.92
C LEU A 103 8.36 30.42 12.19
N ARG A 104 9.24 30.30 13.19
CA ARG A 104 10.28 31.31 13.47
C ARG A 104 11.23 31.49 12.28
N TRP A 105 11.68 30.39 11.67
CA TRP A 105 12.56 30.45 10.50
C TRP A 105 11.88 31.04 9.26
N ARG A 106 10.55 30.99 9.19
CA ARG A 106 9.76 31.61 8.14
C ARG A 106 9.48 33.11 8.40
N GLY A 107 10.01 33.69 9.49
CA GLY A 107 9.88 35.10 9.84
C GLY A 107 8.49 35.52 10.31
N MET A 108 7.66 34.60 10.78
CA MET A 108 6.31 34.91 11.27
C MET A 108 6.37 35.77 12.57
N SER A 109 5.37 36.65 12.75
CA SER A 109 5.23 37.43 13.96
C SER A 109 4.95 36.56 15.19
N ARG A 110 5.34 37.02 16.38
CA ARG A 110 5.09 36.28 17.64
C ARG A 110 3.60 36.06 17.91
N SER A 111 2.74 37.01 17.53
CA SER A 111 1.29 36.92 17.65
C SER A 111 0.73 35.80 16.78
N ASP A 112 1.14 35.74 15.49
CA ASP A 112 0.65 34.77 14.54
C ASP A 112 1.13 33.36 14.91
N ILE A 113 2.40 33.24 15.32
CA ILE A 113 2.95 31.97 15.84
C ILE A 113 2.09 31.48 17.01
N ARG A 114 1.76 32.33 17.96
CA ARG A 114 0.97 31.93 19.13
C ARG A 114 -0.40 31.40 18.72
N ILE A 115 -1.13 32.13 17.90
CA ILE A 115 -2.48 31.77 17.44
C ILE A 115 -2.41 30.40 16.69
N ARG A 116 -1.44 30.26 15.80
CA ARG A 116 -1.27 29.05 14.99
C ARG A 116 -0.89 27.84 15.84
N VAL A 117 0.06 27.98 16.74
CA VAL A 117 0.49 26.88 17.63
C VAL A 117 -0.60 26.47 18.60
N ASP A 118 -1.38 27.42 19.13
CA ASP A 118 -2.49 27.11 20.03
C ASP A 118 -3.56 26.27 19.31
N ARG A 119 -3.90 26.61 18.06
CA ARG A 119 -4.80 25.82 17.20
C ARG A 119 -4.27 24.42 16.91
N VAL A 120 -2.98 24.31 16.60
CA VAL A 120 -2.36 23.01 16.30
C VAL A 120 -2.28 22.14 17.56
N LEU A 121 -1.93 22.71 18.73
CA LEU A 121 -1.91 21.99 20.01
C LEU A 121 -3.30 21.43 20.38
N GLU A 122 -4.35 22.18 20.10
CA GLU A 122 -5.73 21.73 20.28
C GLU A 122 -6.04 20.55 19.34
N MET A 123 -5.67 20.68 18.05
CA MET A 123 -5.89 19.64 17.05
C MET A 123 -5.20 18.31 17.39
N VAL A 124 -3.96 18.36 17.89
CA VAL A 124 -3.20 17.16 18.28
C VAL A 124 -3.47 16.69 19.71
N GLY A 125 -4.32 17.41 20.47
CA GLY A 125 -4.67 17.06 21.86
C GLY A 125 -3.55 17.23 22.87
N LEU A 126 -2.57 18.12 22.61
CA LEU A 126 -1.39 18.36 23.46
C LEU A 126 -1.41 19.74 24.15
N THR A 127 -2.57 20.37 24.29
CA THR A 127 -2.72 21.70 24.91
C THR A 127 -2.20 21.71 26.35
N ALA A 128 -2.49 20.66 27.14
CA ALA A 128 -2.02 20.51 28.52
C ALA A 128 -0.50 20.35 28.61
N ASP A 129 0.12 19.73 27.62
CA ASP A 129 1.55 19.44 27.54
C ASP A 129 2.38 20.59 26.94
N ARG A 130 1.77 21.72 26.61
CA ARG A 130 2.41 22.88 25.95
C ARG A 130 3.78 23.25 26.52
N LYS A 131 3.93 23.25 27.86
CA LYS A 131 5.17 23.61 28.56
C LYS A 131 6.04 22.41 28.93
N ARG A 132 5.58 21.19 28.70
CA ARG A 132 6.31 19.96 28.99
C ARG A 132 7.51 19.80 28.06
N ASN A 133 8.61 19.29 28.60
CA ASN A 133 9.78 19.00 27.74
C ASN A 133 9.46 17.84 26.79
N ALA A 134 9.65 18.05 25.49
CA ALA A 134 9.28 17.09 24.47
C ALA A 134 10.05 15.74 24.57
N ARG A 135 11.24 15.75 25.20
CA ARG A 135 12.00 14.49 25.44
C ARG A 135 11.38 13.57 26.50
N THR A 136 10.44 14.07 27.30
CA THR A 136 9.75 13.26 28.33
C THR A 136 8.44 12.66 27.81
N LEU A 137 8.13 12.85 26.55
CA LEU A 137 6.92 12.34 25.90
C LEU A 137 7.07 10.85 25.53
N SER A 138 5.95 10.15 25.47
CA SER A 138 5.86 8.80 24.90
C SER A 138 6.13 8.82 23.39
N GLY A 139 6.40 7.65 22.78
CA GLY A 139 6.63 7.55 21.33
C GLY A 139 5.48 8.11 20.49
N GLY A 140 4.22 7.82 20.86
CA GLY A 140 3.05 8.33 20.17
C GLY A 140 2.90 9.86 20.33
N GLU A 141 3.19 10.42 21.53
CA GLU A 141 3.18 11.86 21.75
C GLU A 141 4.30 12.57 20.97
N VAL A 142 5.49 11.96 20.85
CA VAL A 142 6.59 12.48 20.03
C VAL A 142 6.17 12.52 18.55
N GLN A 143 5.49 11.49 18.06
CA GLN A 143 4.97 11.45 16.70
C GLN A 143 3.92 12.55 16.47
N MET A 144 3.00 12.75 17.44
CA MET A 144 2.03 13.86 17.41
C MET A 144 2.71 15.24 17.35
N VAL A 145 3.79 15.45 18.12
CA VAL A 145 4.57 16.70 18.07
C VAL A 145 5.25 16.89 16.71
N ALA A 146 5.74 15.80 16.09
CA ALA A 146 6.35 15.88 14.76
C ALA A 146 5.32 16.25 13.68
N ILE A 147 4.14 15.64 13.70
CA ILE A 147 3.03 16.00 12.80
C ILE A 147 2.58 17.45 13.09
N ALA A 148 2.42 17.83 14.36
CA ALA A 148 2.06 19.20 14.75
C ALA A 148 3.05 20.23 14.20
N ARG A 149 4.35 19.95 14.32
CA ARG A 149 5.41 20.80 13.76
C ARG A 149 5.32 20.93 12.23
N ALA A 150 4.98 19.85 11.54
CA ALA A 150 4.80 19.83 10.10
C ALA A 150 3.57 20.65 9.67
N ILE A 151 2.39 20.37 10.23
CA ILE A 151 1.13 21.05 9.85
C ILE A 151 1.07 22.51 10.29
N ALA A 152 1.81 22.89 11.34
CA ALA A 152 1.91 24.29 11.75
C ALA A 152 2.42 25.20 10.64
N THR A 153 3.17 24.67 9.69
CA THR A 153 3.68 25.44 8.54
C THR A 153 2.66 25.59 7.40
N GLU A 154 1.47 24.98 7.53
CA GLU A 154 0.41 24.92 6.50
C GLU A 154 0.97 24.51 5.14
N PRO A 155 1.55 23.30 5.05
CA PRO A 155 2.16 22.84 3.81
C PRO A 155 1.10 22.47 2.76
N GLU A 156 1.41 22.68 1.48
CA GLU A 156 0.57 22.18 0.38
C GLU A 156 0.73 20.65 0.20
N VAL A 157 1.90 20.12 0.56
CA VAL A 157 2.18 18.67 0.54
C VAL A 157 2.74 18.24 1.88
N LEU A 158 2.11 17.24 2.49
CA LEU A 158 2.57 16.58 3.71
C LEU A 158 3.03 15.16 3.38
N LEU A 159 4.32 14.91 3.57
CA LEU A 159 4.94 13.60 3.37
C LEU A 159 5.04 12.89 4.73
N LEU A 160 4.52 11.65 4.80
CA LEU A 160 4.50 10.85 6.03
C LEU A 160 5.20 9.51 5.77
N ASP A 161 6.31 9.27 6.46
CA ASP A 161 7.04 8.00 6.36
C ASP A 161 6.65 7.09 7.53
N GLU A 162 5.84 6.07 7.25
CA GLU A 162 5.34 5.10 8.22
C GLU A 162 4.85 5.73 9.55
N PRO A 163 3.86 6.64 9.52
CA PRO A 163 3.53 7.51 10.65
C PRO A 163 3.03 6.79 11.90
N THR A 164 2.63 5.54 11.80
CA THR A 164 2.10 4.73 12.91
C THR A 164 3.00 3.55 13.28
N ALA A 165 4.15 3.40 12.61
CA ALA A 165 5.05 2.26 12.86
C ALA A 165 5.56 2.22 14.30
N ASN A 166 5.59 1.02 14.88
CA ASN A 166 6.07 0.74 16.23
C ASN A 166 5.32 1.45 17.37
N LEU A 167 4.07 1.83 17.14
CA LEU A 167 3.22 2.44 18.16
C LEU A 167 2.19 1.44 18.68
N ASP A 168 1.71 1.69 19.90
CA ASP A 168 0.59 0.95 20.47
C ASP A 168 -0.72 1.27 19.73
N PRO A 169 -1.74 0.38 19.79
CA PRO A 169 -2.99 0.56 19.04
C PRO A 169 -3.74 1.86 19.36
N VAL A 170 -3.64 2.37 20.59
CA VAL A 170 -4.31 3.62 21.00
C VAL A 170 -3.62 4.81 20.35
N SER A 171 -2.29 4.84 20.36
CA SER A 171 -1.49 5.87 19.69
C SER A 171 -1.68 5.84 18.18
N MET A 172 -1.73 4.63 17.57
CA MET A 172 -2.03 4.47 16.14
C MET A 172 -3.38 5.10 15.78
N ALA A 173 -4.45 4.75 16.50
CA ALA A 173 -5.79 5.30 16.25
C ALA A 173 -5.84 6.83 16.39
N ARG A 174 -5.12 7.40 17.36
CA ARG A 174 -5.04 8.85 17.52
C ARG A 174 -4.36 9.54 16.33
N ILE A 175 -3.28 8.97 15.82
CA ILE A 175 -2.57 9.51 14.65
C ILE A 175 -3.42 9.39 13.39
N GLU A 176 -4.09 8.26 13.16
CA GLU A 176 -5.00 8.09 12.04
C GLU A 176 -6.15 9.11 12.08
N ASN A 177 -6.78 9.30 13.25
CA ASN A 177 -7.81 10.32 13.43
C ASN A 177 -7.27 11.75 13.18
N LEU A 178 -6.02 12.02 13.57
CA LEU A 178 -5.39 13.30 13.27
C LEU A 178 -5.19 13.48 11.76
N ILE A 179 -4.68 12.46 11.06
CA ILE A 179 -4.50 12.49 9.60
C ILE A 179 -5.85 12.71 8.91
N THR A 180 -6.91 12.00 9.32
CA THR A 180 -8.28 12.20 8.84
C THR A 180 -8.75 13.65 9.05
N SER A 181 -8.49 14.22 10.24
CA SER A 181 -8.85 15.61 10.52
C SER A 181 -8.08 16.64 9.66
N ILE A 182 -6.85 16.30 9.25
CA ILE A 182 -6.06 17.12 8.31
C ILE A 182 -6.69 17.05 6.92
N ILE A 183 -7.04 15.86 6.45
CA ILE A 183 -7.71 15.62 5.16
C ILE A 183 -9.01 16.44 5.06
N GLU A 184 -9.85 16.37 6.09
CA GLU A 184 -11.16 17.02 6.10
C GLU A 184 -11.11 18.56 6.18
N ARG A 185 -10.05 19.13 6.75
CA ARG A 185 -9.98 20.57 7.06
C ARG A 185 -9.08 21.38 6.13
N HIS A 186 -8.21 20.72 5.41
CA HIS A 186 -7.17 21.37 4.60
C HIS A 186 -7.12 20.76 3.21
N ASP A 187 -6.92 21.62 2.20
CA ASP A 187 -6.59 21.19 0.83
C ASP A 187 -5.14 20.66 0.72
N THR A 188 -4.65 20.03 1.79
CA THR A 188 -3.29 19.51 1.87
C THR A 188 -3.21 18.17 1.15
N THR A 189 -2.34 18.06 0.16
CA THR A 189 -2.01 16.78 -0.46
C THR A 189 -1.20 15.94 0.50
N ILE A 190 -1.54 14.67 0.69
CA ILE A 190 -0.79 13.78 1.58
C ILE A 190 -0.15 12.66 0.76
N VAL A 191 1.15 12.44 0.98
CA VAL A 191 1.86 11.26 0.46
C VAL A 191 2.31 10.43 1.64
N MET A 192 1.74 9.26 1.83
CA MET A 192 2.00 8.41 2.99
C MET A 192 2.66 7.11 2.56
N ALA A 193 3.88 6.85 3.02
CA ALA A 193 4.48 5.54 2.89
C ALA A 193 4.03 4.64 4.04
N THR A 194 3.57 3.43 3.71
CA THR A 194 3.19 2.43 4.71
C THR A 194 3.39 1.01 4.15
N HIS A 195 3.56 0.05 5.02
CA HIS A 195 3.45 -1.39 4.72
C HIS A 195 2.15 -1.98 5.26
N ASP A 196 1.37 -1.19 6.01
CA ASP A 196 0.06 -1.58 6.53
C ASP A 196 -1.04 -1.29 5.50
N LEU A 197 -1.51 -2.38 4.86
CA LEU A 197 -2.58 -2.33 3.87
C LEU A 197 -3.88 -1.80 4.47
N SER A 198 -4.18 -2.13 5.74
CA SER A 198 -5.40 -1.68 6.40
C SER A 198 -5.39 -0.17 6.63
N GLN A 199 -4.24 0.42 6.96
CA GLN A 199 -4.07 1.86 7.07
C GLN A 199 -4.29 2.56 5.73
N GLY A 200 -3.67 2.03 4.66
CA GLY A 200 -3.87 2.55 3.30
C GLY A 200 -5.34 2.53 2.90
N GLN A 201 -6.05 1.42 3.18
CA GLN A 201 -7.48 1.27 2.87
C GLN A 201 -8.37 2.30 3.57
N ARG A 202 -8.00 2.72 4.79
CA ARG A 202 -8.80 3.69 5.56
C ARG A 202 -8.56 5.14 5.14
N LEU A 203 -7.37 5.46 4.65
CA LEU A 203 -6.93 6.85 4.49
C LEU A 203 -6.68 7.26 3.03
N ALA A 204 -6.33 6.32 2.14
CA ALA A 204 -5.86 6.67 0.81
C ALA A 204 -6.97 6.70 -0.25
N ASP A 205 -6.92 7.70 -1.12
CA ASP A 205 -7.72 7.77 -2.34
C ASP A 205 -7.10 6.89 -3.43
N ARG A 206 -5.78 7.02 -3.61
CA ARG A 206 -5.00 6.27 -4.60
C ARG A 206 -3.75 5.67 -3.97
N ALA A 207 -3.26 4.61 -4.57
CA ALA A 207 -2.04 3.94 -4.14
C ALA A 207 -1.07 3.69 -5.28
N GLY A 208 0.23 3.63 -4.92
CA GLY A 208 1.30 3.14 -5.76
C GLY A 208 2.02 1.97 -5.09
N MET A 209 2.09 0.83 -5.80
CA MET A 209 2.78 -0.36 -5.33
C MET A 209 4.27 -0.30 -5.68
N LEU A 210 5.11 -0.06 -4.68
CA LEU A 210 6.57 -0.04 -4.83
C LEU A 210 7.17 -1.39 -4.39
N LEU A 211 7.61 -2.17 -5.35
CA LEU A 211 8.25 -3.47 -5.15
C LEU A 211 9.58 -3.51 -5.90
N ASP A 212 10.64 -4.01 -5.27
CA ASP A 212 11.98 -4.15 -5.86
C ASP A 212 12.55 -2.85 -6.50
N GLY A 213 12.13 -1.69 -5.96
CA GLY A 213 12.54 -0.37 -6.45
C GLY A 213 11.75 0.13 -7.66
N GLU A 214 10.66 -0.51 -8.05
CA GLU A 214 9.82 -0.16 -9.19
C GLU A 214 8.36 0.06 -8.76
N ILE A 215 7.66 1.01 -9.38
CA ILE A 215 6.21 1.14 -9.24
C ILE A 215 5.55 0.17 -10.21
N LEU A 216 5.01 -0.93 -9.68
CA LEU A 216 4.39 -1.97 -10.51
C LEU A 216 2.92 -1.68 -10.85
N GLN A 217 2.24 -0.90 -10.02
CA GLN A 217 0.85 -0.53 -10.25
C GLN A 217 0.53 0.78 -9.51
N THR A 218 -0.24 1.66 -10.14
CA THR A 218 -0.85 2.83 -9.51
C THR A 218 -2.33 2.88 -9.90
N GLY A 219 -3.18 3.34 -9.00
CA GLY A 219 -4.61 3.47 -9.26
C GLY A 219 -5.40 3.82 -8.02
N ASP A 220 -6.73 3.79 -8.13
CA ASP A 220 -7.62 3.81 -6.98
C ASP A 220 -7.24 2.71 -5.98
N TRP A 221 -7.37 2.98 -4.69
CA TRP A 221 -7.02 2.00 -3.66
C TRP A 221 -7.71 0.65 -3.88
N ARG A 222 -9.01 0.67 -4.19
CA ARG A 222 -9.80 -0.57 -4.39
C ARG A 222 -9.33 -1.35 -5.62
N GLU A 223 -8.95 -0.65 -6.68
CA GLU A 223 -8.43 -1.26 -7.90
C GLU A 223 -7.09 -1.95 -7.63
N VAL A 224 -6.12 -1.23 -7.04
CA VAL A 224 -4.80 -1.78 -6.72
C VAL A 224 -4.89 -2.99 -5.79
N PHE A 225 -5.84 -2.96 -4.85
CA PHE A 225 -6.01 -4.02 -3.87
C PHE A 225 -6.79 -5.23 -4.41
N ASN A 226 -7.87 -5.02 -5.18
CA ASN A 226 -8.77 -6.09 -5.64
C ASN A 226 -8.41 -6.64 -7.02
N ALA A 227 -7.70 -5.86 -7.83
CA ALA A 227 -7.31 -6.22 -9.20
C ALA A 227 -5.78 -6.08 -9.39
N PRO A 228 -4.96 -6.89 -8.70
CA PRO A 228 -3.52 -6.84 -8.83
C PRO A 228 -3.06 -7.21 -10.25
N HIS A 229 -2.22 -6.37 -10.87
CA HIS A 229 -1.77 -6.57 -12.25
C HIS A 229 -0.69 -7.66 -12.39
N SER A 230 -0.06 -8.07 -11.30
CA SER A 230 0.98 -9.10 -11.31
C SER A 230 0.88 -10.03 -10.11
N ARG A 231 1.47 -11.22 -10.24
CA ARG A 231 1.57 -12.19 -9.14
C ARG A 231 2.28 -11.59 -7.92
N LYS A 232 3.36 -10.82 -8.13
CA LYS A 232 4.09 -10.15 -7.03
C LYS A 232 3.18 -9.24 -6.22
N ILE A 233 2.30 -8.49 -6.89
CA ILE A 233 1.33 -7.63 -6.21
C ILE A 233 0.28 -8.49 -5.49
N ALA A 234 -0.26 -9.52 -6.16
CA ALA A 234 -1.24 -10.42 -5.56
C ALA A 234 -0.72 -11.07 -4.27
N ASP A 235 0.50 -11.60 -4.29
CA ASP A 235 1.17 -12.16 -3.12
C ASP A 235 1.32 -11.11 -1.99
N PHE A 236 1.72 -9.88 -2.34
CA PHE A 236 1.93 -8.81 -1.37
C PHE A 236 0.61 -8.32 -0.75
N VAL A 237 -0.47 -8.19 -1.53
CA VAL A 237 -1.79 -7.78 -1.00
C VAL A 237 -2.55 -8.92 -0.33
N GLY A 238 -1.91 -10.09 -0.18
CA GLY A 238 -2.44 -11.22 0.59
C GLY A 238 -3.51 -12.01 -0.14
N VAL A 239 -3.44 -12.11 -1.47
CA VAL A 239 -4.28 -13.06 -2.21
C VAL A 239 -3.75 -14.46 -1.93
N GLU A 240 -4.56 -15.28 -1.27
CA GLU A 240 -4.14 -16.60 -0.78
C GLU A 240 -4.30 -17.72 -1.81
N ASN A 241 -5.32 -17.62 -2.67
CA ASN A 241 -5.56 -18.63 -3.69
C ASN A 241 -5.10 -18.08 -5.04
N ILE A 242 -3.95 -18.55 -5.51
CA ILE A 242 -3.39 -18.23 -6.83
C ILE A 242 -3.23 -19.55 -7.57
N LEU A 243 -4.11 -19.79 -8.54
CA LEU A 243 -4.17 -21.02 -9.33
C LEU A 243 -3.64 -20.73 -10.72
N ASP A 244 -2.50 -21.34 -11.05
CA ASP A 244 -1.89 -21.20 -12.37
C ASP A 244 -2.59 -22.14 -13.37
N GLY A 245 -2.90 -21.63 -14.56
CA GLY A 245 -3.58 -22.40 -15.59
C GLY A 245 -3.49 -21.77 -16.97
N VAL A 246 -4.27 -22.33 -17.89
CA VAL A 246 -4.40 -21.87 -19.26
C VAL A 246 -5.89 -21.67 -19.58
N ILE A 247 -6.23 -20.61 -20.30
CA ILE A 247 -7.61 -20.38 -20.74
C ILE A 247 -7.99 -21.43 -21.79
N ALA A 248 -8.92 -22.32 -21.44
CA ALA A 248 -9.40 -23.41 -22.29
C ALA A 248 -10.59 -23.00 -23.17
N SER A 249 -11.47 -22.11 -22.67
CA SER A 249 -12.60 -21.55 -23.42
C SER A 249 -12.87 -20.08 -23.03
N ASN A 250 -13.56 -19.36 -23.92
CA ASN A 250 -14.05 -18.00 -23.65
C ASN A 250 -15.40 -17.80 -24.34
N GLU A 251 -16.47 -17.73 -23.57
CA GLU A 251 -17.83 -17.50 -24.04
C GLU A 251 -18.39 -16.26 -23.33
N ASP A 252 -18.73 -15.22 -24.06
CA ASP A 252 -19.28 -13.96 -23.53
C ASP A 252 -18.45 -13.35 -22.39
N ARG A 253 -17.13 -13.40 -22.48
CA ARG A 253 -16.16 -13.00 -21.44
C ARG A 253 -16.17 -13.86 -20.17
N VAL A 254 -16.89 -14.96 -20.15
CA VAL A 254 -16.71 -16.00 -19.14
C VAL A 254 -15.67 -16.97 -19.66
N VAL A 255 -14.51 -16.98 -19.03
CA VAL A 255 -13.42 -17.86 -19.39
C VAL A 255 -13.40 -19.07 -18.47
N THR A 256 -13.03 -20.23 -19.03
CA THR A 256 -12.69 -21.43 -18.25
C THR A 256 -11.18 -21.54 -18.23
N VAL A 257 -10.61 -21.51 -17.02
CA VAL A 257 -9.17 -21.73 -16.80
C VAL A 257 -8.95 -23.18 -16.41
N ASP A 258 -8.17 -23.89 -17.18
CA ASP A 258 -7.70 -25.23 -16.84
C ASP A 258 -6.54 -25.13 -15.86
N VAL A 259 -6.77 -25.50 -14.61
CA VAL A 259 -5.78 -25.53 -13.53
C VAL A 259 -5.29 -26.96 -13.23
N GLY A 260 -5.51 -27.87 -14.13
CA GLY A 260 -5.06 -29.29 -14.11
C GLY A 260 -6.13 -30.28 -13.64
N SER A 261 -6.62 -30.18 -12.37
CA SER A 261 -7.57 -31.17 -11.83
C SER A 261 -9.04 -30.83 -12.10
N ASN A 262 -9.36 -29.54 -12.02
CA ASN A 262 -10.72 -29.03 -12.16
C ASN A 262 -10.69 -27.66 -12.84
N PRO A 263 -11.62 -27.37 -13.77
CA PRO A 263 -11.71 -26.06 -14.42
C PRO A 263 -12.24 -25.00 -13.45
N VAL A 264 -11.72 -23.76 -13.56
CA VAL A 264 -12.17 -22.59 -12.83
C VAL A 264 -12.77 -21.58 -13.80
N GLU A 265 -14.02 -21.17 -13.57
CA GLU A 265 -14.67 -20.12 -14.35
C GLU A 265 -14.37 -18.73 -13.77
N ALA A 266 -14.08 -17.78 -14.67
CA ALA A 266 -13.77 -16.40 -14.32
C ALA A 266 -14.29 -15.42 -15.37
N LEU A 267 -14.30 -14.11 -15.06
CA LEU A 267 -14.54 -13.07 -16.06
C LEU A 267 -13.23 -12.54 -16.61
N SER A 268 -13.01 -12.65 -17.93
CA SER A 268 -11.83 -12.12 -18.59
C SER A 268 -12.07 -11.87 -20.07
N GLY A 269 -11.38 -10.86 -20.63
CA GLY A 269 -11.32 -10.63 -22.07
C GLY A 269 -10.13 -11.31 -22.76
N LEU A 270 -9.32 -12.09 -22.05
CA LEU A 270 -8.13 -12.71 -22.60
C LEU A 270 -8.47 -13.87 -23.56
N PRO A 271 -7.62 -14.14 -24.58
CA PRO A 271 -7.88 -15.17 -25.57
C PRO A 271 -7.62 -16.58 -25.03
N ILE A 272 -8.19 -17.59 -25.72
CA ILE A 272 -7.94 -19.01 -25.47
C ILE A 272 -6.45 -19.28 -25.68
N GLY A 273 -5.87 -20.16 -24.84
CA GLY A 273 -4.46 -20.53 -24.86
C GLY A 273 -3.54 -19.64 -24.05
N GLU A 274 -4.06 -18.53 -23.53
CA GLU A 274 -3.26 -17.62 -22.69
C GLU A 274 -2.94 -18.27 -21.34
N LYS A 275 -1.67 -18.18 -20.92
CA LYS A 275 -1.22 -18.61 -19.58
C LYS A 275 -1.59 -17.56 -18.55
N VAL A 276 -2.30 -17.95 -17.51
CA VAL A 276 -2.85 -17.04 -16.51
C VAL A 276 -2.70 -17.59 -15.09
N SER A 277 -2.83 -16.69 -14.12
CA SER A 277 -3.06 -17.02 -12.72
C SER A 277 -4.46 -16.55 -12.33
N ALA A 278 -5.30 -17.48 -11.87
CA ALA A 278 -6.61 -17.16 -11.30
C ALA A 278 -6.43 -16.86 -9.80
N CYS A 279 -6.75 -15.64 -9.41
CA CYS A 279 -6.57 -15.10 -8.06
C CYS A 279 -7.92 -15.01 -7.35
N ILE A 280 -8.08 -15.67 -6.21
CA ILE A 280 -9.29 -15.67 -5.41
C ILE A 280 -8.93 -15.33 -3.96
N ARG A 281 -9.64 -14.40 -3.34
CA ARG A 281 -9.47 -14.12 -1.91
C ARG A 281 -10.12 -15.18 -1.05
N ALA A 282 -9.51 -15.49 0.10
CA ALA A 282 -10.04 -16.51 1.01
C ALA A 282 -11.44 -16.15 1.56
N GLU A 283 -11.76 -14.87 1.71
CA GLU A 283 -13.07 -14.36 2.12
C GLU A 283 -14.18 -14.54 1.08
N GLU A 284 -13.80 -14.71 -0.20
CA GLU A 284 -14.75 -14.96 -1.30
C GLU A 284 -15.12 -16.45 -1.43
N VAL A 285 -14.40 -17.32 -0.72
CA VAL A 285 -14.66 -18.77 -0.74
C VAL A 285 -15.65 -19.13 0.35
N THR A 286 -16.85 -19.57 -0.05
CA THR A 286 -17.89 -20.06 0.84
C THR A 286 -17.76 -21.57 1.03
N LEU A 287 -17.84 -22.06 2.27
CA LEU A 287 -17.88 -23.48 2.59
C LEU A 287 -19.31 -23.92 2.93
N ALA A 288 -19.70 -25.10 2.42
CA ALA A 288 -21.01 -25.71 2.70
C ALA A 288 -20.87 -27.21 2.97
N LEU A 289 -21.78 -27.78 3.78
CA LEU A 289 -21.81 -29.22 4.09
C LEU A 289 -22.55 -30.04 3.02
N SER A 290 -23.32 -29.37 2.16
CA SER A 290 -24.03 -29.98 1.04
C SER A 290 -23.94 -29.07 -0.18
N ARG A 291 -24.11 -29.63 -1.38
CA ARG A 291 -24.12 -28.84 -2.60
C ARG A 291 -25.28 -27.85 -2.60
N LEU A 292 -24.96 -26.56 -2.72
CA LEU A 292 -25.95 -25.49 -2.77
C LEU A 292 -26.28 -25.12 -4.22
N SER A 293 -27.55 -24.92 -4.53
CA SER A 293 -27.98 -24.27 -5.78
C SER A 293 -27.81 -22.75 -5.61
N SER A 294 -26.87 -22.15 -6.30
CA SER A 294 -26.55 -20.73 -6.19
C SER A 294 -26.04 -20.17 -7.52
N SER A 295 -25.82 -18.86 -7.58
CA SER A 295 -25.18 -18.18 -8.73
C SER A 295 -23.66 -18.38 -8.81
N ALA A 296 -23.06 -19.08 -7.84
CA ALA A 296 -21.64 -19.42 -7.88
C ALA A 296 -21.40 -20.52 -8.92
N ARG A 297 -20.60 -20.19 -9.95
CA ARG A 297 -20.26 -21.14 -11.02
C ARG A 297 -19.18 -22.13 -10.62
N ASN A 298 -18.32 -21.73 -9.71
CA ASN A 298 -17.24 -22.57 -9.18
C ASN A 298 -17.74 -23.30 -7.92
N SER A 299 -17.78 -24.63 -7.96
CA SER A 299 -18.21 -25.47 -6.84
C SER A 299 -17.42 -26.77 -6.86
N PHE A 300 -16.56 -26.94 -5.87
CA PHE A 300 -15.63 -28.07 -5.76
C PHE A 300 -15.90 -28.86 -4.48
N THR A 301 -15.96 -30.19 -4.58
CA THR A 301 -15.93 -31.06 -3.42
C THR A 301 -14.49 -31.20 -2.94
N GLY A 302 -14.25 -30.98 -1.66
CA GLY A 302 -12.91 -31.07 -1.11
C GLY A 302 -12.89 -31.60 0.31
N ARG A 303 -11.69 -31.92 0.78
CA ARG A 303 -11.45 -32.38 2.15
C ARG A 303 -10.63 -31.33 2.90
N ILE A 304 -11.06 -30.97 4.10
CA ILE A 304 -10.34 -30.02 4.97
C ILE A 304 -8.99 -30.64 5.37
N THR A 305 -7.89 -29.96 5.06
CA THR A 305 -6.54 -30.35 5.41
C THR A 305 -6.02 -29.67 6.64
N ARG A 306 -6.43 -28.39 6.85
CA ARG A 306 -5.99 -27.57 7.98
C ARG A 306 -7.07 -26.60 8.42
N VAL A 307 -7.13 -26.34 9.74
CA VAL A 307 -7.98 -25.31 10.37
C VAL A 307 -7.13 -24.49 11.32
N VAL A 308 -7.10 -23.17 11.15
CA VAL A 308 -6.36 -22.25 11.99
C VAL A 308 -7.31 -21.14 12.45
N ALA A 309 -7.67 -21.14 13.75
CA ALA A 309 -8.46 -20.06 14.34
C ALA A 309 -7.56 -18.88 14.71
N THR A 310 -7.97 -17.66 14.29
CA THR A 310 -7.29 -16.42 14.62
C THR A 310 -8.31 -15.37 15.04
N GLY A 311 -8.43 -15.16 16.35
CA GLY A 311 -9.42 -14.23 16.91
C GLY A 311 -10.86 -14.60 16.52
N PRO A 312 -11.62 -13.70 15.88
CA PRO A 312 -13.02 -13.94 15.51
C PRO A 312 -13.19 -14.77 14.23
N THR A 313 -12.12 -15.09 13.51
CA THR A 313 -12.13 -15.82 12.25
C THR A 313 -11.41 -17.15 12.34
N ALA A 314 -11.67 -18.04 11.38
CA ALA A 314 -10.96 -19.29 11.15
C ALA A 314 -10.57 -19.40 9.66
N ARG A 315 -9.31 -19.66 9.41
CA ARG A 315 -8.79 -19.99 8.09
C ARG A 315 -8.84 -21.49 7.89
N ILE A 316 -9.48 -21.92 6.81
CA ILE A 316 -9.69 -23.32 6.47
C ILE A 316 -8.99 -23.60 5.15
N GLU A 317 -8.13 -24.59 5.12
CA GLU A 317 -7.51 -25.09 3.89
C GLU A 317 -8.25 -26.36 3.44
N VAL A 318 -8.68 -26.39 2.19
CA VAL A 318 -9.46 -27.47 1.58
C VAL A 318 -8.71 -27.98 0.35
N ASP A 319 -8.49 -29.28 0.30
CA ASP A 319 -7.96 -29.95 -0.89
C ASP A 319 -9.13 -30.32 -1.81
N CYS A 320 -9.20 -29.64 -2.96
CA CYS A 320 -10.18 -29.84 -4.04
C CYS A 320 -9.52 -30.42 -5.30
N GLY A 321 -8.35 -31.11 -5.18
CA GLY A 321 -7.44 -31.42 -6.28
C GLY A 321 -6.42 -30.29 -6.51
N PHE A 322 -6.67 -29.15 -5.92
CA PHE A 322 -5.77 -28.02 -5.63
C PHE A 322 -6.16 -27.44 -4.28
N THR A 323 -5.22 -26.78 -3.62
CA THR A 323 -5.49 -26.20 -2.30
C THR A 323 -6.27 -24.90 -2.42
N LEU A 324 -7.41 -24.80 -1.72
CA LEU A 324 -8.16 -23.57 -1.53
C LEU A 324 -8.17 -23.18 -0.05
N ALA A 325 -7.81 -21.92 0.21
CA ALA A 325 -8.00 -21.29 1.50
C ALA A 325 -9.37 -20.58 1.54
N ALA A 326 -10.12 -20.76 2.61
CA ALA A 326 -11.35 -20.04 2.90
C ALA A 326 -11.24 -19.35 4.26
N LEU A 327 -11.74 -18.13 4.38
CA LEU A 327 -11.84 -17.40 5.64
C LEU A 327 -13.29 -17.35 6.08
N VAL A 328 -13.57 -17.97 7.24
CA VAL A 328 -14.93 -18.01 7.81
C VAL A 328 -14.93 -17.42 9.22
N THR A 329 -16.13 -17.11 9.78
CA THR A 329 -16.17 -16.73 11.18
C THR A 329 -15.88 -17.97 12.07
N ARG A 330 -15.24 -17.75 13.22
CA ARG A 330 -14.99 -18.81 14.18
C ARG A 330 -16.28 -19.53 14.57
N ARG A 331 -17.36 -18.78 14.76
CA ARG A 331 -18.70 -19.31 15.06
C ARG A 331 -19.19 -20.27 13.95
N SER A 332 -19.07 -19.88 12.68
CA SER A 332 -19.46 -20.76 11.57
C SER A 332 -18.60 -22.03 11.52
N ALA A 333 -17.31 -21.92 11.80
CA ALA A 333 -16.42 -23.08 11.86
C ALA A 333 -16.85 -24.06 12.97
N GLU A 334 -17.24 -23.56 14.15
CA GLU A 334 -17.72 -24.34 15.28
C GLU A 334 -19.12 -24.96 15.00
N GLU A 335 -20.09 -24.16 14.54
CA GLU A 335 -21.47 -24.63 14.22
C GLU A 335 -21.48 -25.69 13.13
N MET A 336 -20.63 -25.54 12.13
CA MET A 336 -20.46 -26.50 11.04
C MET A 336 -19.50 -27.64 11.38
N ALA A 337 -18.89 -27.64 12.57
CA ALA A 337 -17.84 -28.58 12.98
C ALA A 337 -16.77 -28.78 11.89
N LEU A 338 -16.18 -27.69 11.37
CA LEU A 338 -15.17 -27.73 10.33
C LEU A 338 -13.85 -28.21 10.92
N GLU A 339 -13.55 -29.49 10.73
CA GLU A 339 -12.38 -30.14 11.28
C GLU A 339 -11.56 -30.81 10.16
N LYS A 340 -10.27 -31.04 10.43
CA LYS A 340 -9.41 -31.78 9.50
C LYS A 340 -10.00 -33.12 9.13
N GLY A 341 -10.03 -33.41 7.82
CA GLY A 341 -10.57 -34.65 7.26
C GLY A 341 -12.04 -34.58 6.88
N LYS A 342 -12.79 -33.55 7.30
CA LYS A 342 -14.19 -33.37 6.93
C LYS A 342 -14.31 -33.00 5.45
N SER A 343 -15.32 -33.59 4.77
CA SER A 343 -15.66 -33.26 3.39
C SER A 343 -16.58 -32.03 3.37
N VAL A 344 -16.29 -31.09 2.47
CA VAL A 344 -17.06 -29.84 2.29
C VAL A 344 -17.15 -29.50 0.81
N TYR A 345 -18.08 -28.63 0.47
CA TYR A 345 -18.16 -27.96 -0.82
C TYR A 345 -17.57 -26.56 -0.67
N ALA A 346 -16.51 -26.26 -1.45
CA ALA A 346 -15.94 -24.93 -1.55
C ALA A 346 -16.50 -24.25 -2.80
N THR A 347 -17.15 -23.11 -2.64
CA THR A 347 -17.84 -22.40 -3.72
C THR A 347 -17.44 -20.95 -3.79
N PHE A 348 -17.31 -20.40 -5.00
CA PHE A 348 -17.07 -18.96 -5.23
C PHE A 348 -17.61 -18.53 -6.59
N LYS A 349 -17.93 -17.26 -6.73
CA LYS A 349 -18.48 -16.70 -7.97
C LYS A 349 -17.37 -16.53 -9.02
N ALA A 350 -17.69 -16.66 -10.30
CA ALA A 350 -16.79 -16.31 -11.39
C ALA A 350 -16.36 -14.83 -11.35
N THR A 351 -17.22 -13.95 -10.82
CA THR A 351 -16.92 -12.53 -10.61
C THR A 351 -15.94 -12.24 -9.48
N ALA A 352 -15.70 -13.20 -8.59
CA ALA A 352 -14.72 -13.10 -7.50
C ALA A 352 -13.32 -13.56 -7.91
N VAL A 353 -13.18 -14.10 -9.14
CA VAL A 353 -11.91 -14.55 -9.68
C VAL A 353 -11.30 -13.44 -10.51
N HIS A 354 -10.13 -12.96 -10.08
CA HIS A 354 -9.33 -12.01 -10.85
C HIS A 354 -8.26 -12.76 -11.66
N ILE A 355 -8.17 -12.45 -12.95
CA ILE A 355 -7.24 -13.12 -13.88
C ILE A 355 -6.04 -12.24 -14.15
N ILE A 356 -4.86 -12.75 -13.85
CA ILE A 356 -3.57 -12.12 -14.14
C ILE A 356 -2.89 -12.88 -15.29
N ARG A 357 -2.46 -12.14 -16.32
CA ARG A 357 -1.63 -12.71 -17.39
C ARG A 357 -0.26 -13.11 -16.83
N ARG A 358 0.20 -14.31 -17.11
CA ARG A 358 1.55 -14.72 -16.75
C ARG A 358 2.52 -14.27 -17.83
N GLU A 359 3.51 -13.46 -17.45
CA GLU A 359 4.63 -13.17 -18.34
C GLU A 359 5.38 -14.47 -18.63
N SER A 360 5.64 -14.74 -19.91
CA SER A 360 6.55 -15.80 -20.31
C SER A 360 7.93 -15.40 -19.79
N THR A 361 8.41 -16.09 -18.76
CA THR A 361 9.82 -16.03 -18.35
C THR A 361 10.65 -16.46 -19.55
N GLY A 362 11.25 -15.52 -20.24
CA GLY A 362 12.19 -15.77 -21.34
C GLY A 362 13.47 -16.38 -20.80
N LEU A 363 13.46 -17.70 -20.62
CA LEU A 363 14.61 -18.56 -20.48
C LEU A 363 14.45 -19.71 -21.47
N GLU A 364 14.40 -19.37 -22.76
CA GLU A 364 14.76 -20.33 -23.78
C GLU A 364 16.21 -20.07 -24.17
N GLY A 365 17.03 -21.07 -23.87
CA GLY A 365 18.47 -21.06 -24.07
C GLY A 365 18.86 -20.72 -25.49
N SER A 366 19.89 -19.92 -25.61
CA SER A 366 20.66 -19.80 -26.84
C SER A 366 21.11 -21.17 -27.28
N PRO A 367 20.89 -21.58 -28.55
CA PRO A 367 21.51 -22.75 -29.06
C PRO A 367 23.03 -22.49 -29.15
N THR A 368 23.79 -23.31 -28.43
CA THR A 368 25.23 -23.42 -28.60
C THR A 368 25.53 -23.77 -30.06
N ALA A 369 25.98 -22.79 -30.84
CA ALA A 369 26.61 -23.02 -32.12
C ALA A 369 27.91 -23.81 -31.90
N GLY A 370 27.92 -25.06 -32.28
CA GLY A 370 29.09 -25.88 -32.29
C GLY A 370 30.15 -25.29 -33.21
N SER A 371 31.32 -25.04 -32.69
CA SER A 371 32.55 -24.86 -33.46
C SER A 371 33.00 -26.20 -34.00
N SER A 372 32.87 -26.45 -35.30
CA SER A 372 33.68 -27.43 -35.99
C SER A 372 34.97 -26.79 -36.49
N VAL A 373 35.99 -27.33 -36.02
CA VAL A 373 37.38 -27.50 -36.48
C VAL A 373 37.58 -27.26 -38.00
N GLU A 374 38.50 -26.35 -38.32
CA GLU A 374 39.73 -26.62 -39.09
C GLU A 374 40.79 -25.58 -38.75
#